data_33116160d148846ce52f16c208aaeda1
#
_entry.id   33116160d148846ce52f16c208aaeda1
#
_cell.length_a   1.000
_cell.length_b   1.000
_cell.length_c   1.000
_cell.angle_alpha   90.00
_cell.angle_beta   90.00
_cell.angle_gamma   90.00
#
_symmetry.space_group_name_H-M   'P 1'
#
loop_
_entity.id
_entity.type
_entity.pdbx_description
1 polymer ?
#
loop_
_entity_poly.entity_id
_entity_poly.type
_entity_poly.pdbx_seq_one_letter_code
_entity_poly.pdbx_strand_id
1 'polypeptide(L)'
;VVERTGFERFSRAGTGSAKWARAGAGRIAMGVADMDLPGPSAVGAALRVRAGHPAFGYPVAEAADRALVADWYRRRHGVEVDPRWVMLLPFAPGTAVRLLLEAARPLAGPAVYTTPEWGGFARVCAAAGVATRELPLLVTGDPADPYRLPLAEVAAARPGLVLLSNPHNPTGRIRSAADVRALAAAAAPGLLVSDEVHGDLRHPDADAEQPVAVAVTGGAPNVVTLNSVGKTFNVSGLPSCFALVPDPGLRERLAAVMAGFGLWEGGLLGAVAQRAALAEGGPWLDALLAHLVRARELAAAALGDAVLARPQSSYLLWLDGAGLGTREELLTRCDVELADGSDFGAAGSGCLRLNFALPLDRLRTALTRLTCEGAVRAASRFAPEQTEQEQPGSSREPRDGETR
;
A
#
# COMPACT_ATOMS: atom_id res chain seq x y z
N VAL A 1 -27.94 18.82 4.44
CA VAL A 1 -26.58 19.29 4.72
C VAL A 1 -25.77 19.00 3.48
N VAL A 2 -25.45 20.03 2.68
CA VAL A 2 -24.57 19.88 1.52
C VAL A 2 -23.19 19.51 2.06
N GLU A 3 -22.74 18.27 1.82
CA GLU A 3 -21.38 17.89 2.12
C GLU A 3 -20.44 18.85 1.39
N ARG A 4 -19.61 19.55 2.17
CA ARG A 4 -18.48 20.30 1.60
C ARG A 4 -17.55 19.26 1.00
N THR A 5 -17.55 19.13 -0.32
CA THR A 5 -16.69 18.24 -1.10
C THR A 5 -15.23 18.70 -1.16
N GLY A 6 -14.80 19.56 -0.23
CA GLY A 6 -13.44 20.05 -0.13
C GLY A 6 -12.63 19.22 0.86
N PHE A 7 -11.61 18.49 0.38
CA PHE A 7 -10.59 17.88 1.22
C PHE A 7 -9.64 18.98 1.74
N GLU A 8 -10.16 19.79 2.70
CA GLU A 8 -9.46 20.92 3.29
C GLU A 8 -8.36 20.45 4.25
N ARG A 9 -7.37 21.31 4.48
CA ARG A 9 -6.30 21.03 5.46
C ARG A 9 -6.89 20.92 6.88
N PHE A 10 -6.39 19.96 7.62
CA PHE A 10 -6.58 19.83 9.06
C PHE A 10 -5.28 19.41 9.73
N SER A 11 -5.16 19.70 11.02
CA SER A 11 -3.96 19.33 11.77
C SER A 11 -4.03 17.86 12.22
N ARG A 12 -2.94 17.14 12.01
CA ARG A 12 -2.71 15.80 12.58
C ARG A 12 -1.89 15.84 13.87
N ALA A 13 -1.53 17.05 14.36
CA ALA A 13 -0.79 17.20 15.61
C ALA A 13 -1.63 16.69 16.80
N GLY A 14 -0.98 15.99 17.72
CA GLY A 14 -1.64 15.42 18.90
C GLY A 14 -2.57 14.24 18.66
N THR A 15 -2.65 13.72 17.41
CA THR A 15 -3.54 12.58 17.07
C THR A 15 -2.88 11.22 17.24
N GLY A 16 -1.63 11.14 17.67
CA GLY A 16 -0.89 9.87 17.76
C GLY A 16 -0.57 9.23 16.40
N SER A 17 -0.62 10.00 15.32
CA SER A 17 -0.39 9.48 13.98
C SER A 17 1.05 8.99 13.78
N ALA A 18 1.23 7.70 13.51
CA ALA A 18 2.53 7.10 13.21
C ALA A 18 3.21 7.73 11.99
N LYS A 19 2.43 8.13 10.97
CA LYS A 19 2.91 8.84 9.77
C LYS A 19 3.62 10.14 10.15
N TRP A 20 2.98 10.95 10.99
CA TRP A 20 3.51 12.27 11.38
C TRP A 20 4.61 12.18 12.44
N ALA A 21 4.55 11.20 13.34
CA ALA A 21 5.63 10.91 14.28
C ALA A 21 6.92 10.51 13.54
N ARG A 22 6.80 9.75 12.45
CA ARG A 22 7.95 9.31 11.62
C ARG A 22 8.59 10.47 10.84
N ALA A 23 7.79 11.37 10.29
CA ALA A 23 8.30 12.52 9.55
C ALA A 23 8.98 13.55 10.44
N GLY A 24 8.46 13.78 11.63
CA GLY A 24 8.90 14.83 12.55
C GLY A 24 8.24 16.19 12.31
N ALA A 25 8.49 17.13 13.22
CA ALA A 25 7.89 18.47 13.17
C ALA A 25 8.37 19.27 11.95
N GLY A 26 7.45 20.05 11.35
CA GLY A 26 7.75 20.96 10.23
C GLY A 26 7.86 20.30 8.86
N ARG A 27 7.86 18.98 8.80
CA ARG A 27 8.03 18.20 7.57
C ARG A 27 6.70 17.80 6.93
N ILE A 28 6.74 17.41 5.66
CA ILE A 28 5.58 16.87 4.95
C ILE A 28 5.73 15.36 4.87
N ALA A 29 4.82 14.63 5.54
CA ALA A 29 4.83 13.18 5.60
C ALA A 29 4.15 12.58 4.37
N MET A 30 4.87 11.85 3.53
CA MET A 30 4.37 11.22 2.30
C MET A 30 4.82 9.75 2.15
N GLY A 31 5.45 9.15 3.16
CA GLY A 31 5.94 7.77 3.08
C GLY A 31 4.89 6.73 3.47
N VAL A 32 4.20 6.92 4.59
CA VAL A 32 3.21 5.96 5.09
C VAL A 32 1.93 5.99 4.25
N ALA A 33 1.36 4.81 3.96
CA ALA A 33 0.07 4.67 3.26
C ALA A 33 -1.11 4.97 4.20
N ASP A 34 -1.27 6.24 4.54
CA ASP A 34 -2.30 6.86 5.39
C ASP A 34 -2.60 8.25 4.80
N MET A 35 -3.87 8.58 4.53
CA MET A 35 -4.22 9.82 3.85
C MET A 35 -4.27 11.00 4.81
N ASP A 36 -3.86 12.18 4.35
CA ASP A 36 -4.05 13.44 5.08
C ASP A 36 -5.33 14.17 4.63
N LEU A 37 -6.37 13.39 4.41
CA LEU A 37 -7.70 13.82 4.00
C LEU A 37 -8.70 13.41 5.09
N PRO A 38 -9.76 14.19 5.35
CA PRO A 38 -10.79 13.78 6.30
C PRO A 38 -11.52 12.53 5.80
N GLY A 39 -11.80 11.58 6.69
CA GLY A 39 -12.64 10.42 6.40
C GLY A 39 -14.12 10.79 6.22
N PRO A 40 -14.99 9.84 5.82
CA PRO A 40 -16.41 10.10 5.64
C PRO A 40 -17.09 10.52 6.94
N SER A 41 -17.95 11.55 6.87
CA SER A 41 -18.65 12.11 8.03
C SER A 41 -19.57 11.08 8.71
N ALA A 42 -20.15 10.16 7.94
CA ALA A 42 -20.98 9.07 8.44
C ALA A 42 -20.23 8.19 9.46
N VAL A 43 -18.97 7.84 9.18
CA VAL A 43 -18.14 7.07 10.13
C VAL A 43 -17.94 7.84 11.43
N GLY A 44 -17.59 9.12 11.35
CA GLY A 44 -17.42 9.96 12.53
C GLY A 44 -18.71 10.12 13.35
N ALA A 45 -19.86 10.20 12.69
CA ALA A 45 -21.18 10.26 13.33
C ALA A 45 -21.50 8.96 14.06
N ALA A 46 -21.34 7.81 13.39
CA ALA A 46 -21.60 6.50 13.97
C ALA A 46 -20.71 6.22 15.20
N LEU A 47 -19.43 6.59 15.12
CA LEU A 47 -18.51 6.44 16.25
C LEU A 47 -18.92 7.31 17.45
N ARG A 48 -19.36 8.56 17.22
CA ARG A 48 -19.85 9.42 18.32
C ARG A 48 -21.09 8.84 19.00
N VAL A 49 -22.04 8.34 18.24
CA VAL A 49 -23.23 7.68 18.76
C VAL A 49 -22.83 6.45 19.61
N ARG A 50 -21.93 5.61 19.09
CA ARG A 50 -21.48 4.41 19.81
C ARG A 50 -20.69 4.78 21.09
N ALA A 51 -19.83 5.77 21.02
CA ALA A 51 -19.04 6.25 22.16
C ALA A 51 -19.90 6.92 23.25
N GLY A 52 -21.08 7.43 22.90
CA GLY A 52 -22.05 7.97 23.85
C GLY A 52 -22.73 6.91 24.73
N HIS A 53 -22.66 5.63 24.35
CA HIS A 53 -23.18 4.54 25.20
C HIS A 53 -22.13 4.16 26.28
N PRO A 54 -22.51 4.06 27.56
CA PRO A 54 -21.56 3.89 28.66
C PRO A 54 -20.91 2.50 28.73
N ALA A 55 -21.49 1.47 28.09
CA ALA A 55 -20.95 0.10 28.15
C ALA A 55 -20.20 -0.26 26.86
N PHE A 56 -18.99 -0.80 27.00
CA PHE A 56 -18.10 -1.28 25.94
C PHE A 56 -17.86 -2.78 26.11
N GLY A 57 -18.93 -3.57 26.08
CA GLY A 57 -18.88 -5.03 26.19
C GLY A 57 -18.26 -5.72 24.96
N TYR A 58 -18.13 -7.04 25.04
CA TYR A 58 -17.65 -7.86 23.94
C TYR A 58 -18.55 -7.76 22.72
N PRO A 59 -18.02 -7.43 21.53
CA PRO A 59 -18.83 -7.36 20.30
C PRO A 59 -19.11 -8.75 19.76
N VAL A 60 -20.16 -8.85 18.97
CA VAL A 60 -20.49 -10.03 18.14
C VAL A 60 -20.56 -9.62 16.68
N ALA A 61 -20.12 -10.50 15.80
CA ALA A 61 -20.33 -10.37 14.37
C ALA A 61 -21.75 -10.88 14.01
N GLU A 62 -22.50 -10.05 13.30
CA GLU A 62 -23.87 -10.37 12.92
C GLU A 62 -23.95 -10.84 11.46
N ALA A 63 -24.99 -11.60 11.11
CA ALA A 63 -25.24 -11.98 9.72
C ALA A 63 -25.42 -10.75 8.80
N ALA A 64 -25.99 -9.67 9.34
CA ALA A 64 -26.16 -8.40 8.63
C ALA A 64 -24.81 -7.77 8.24
N ASP A 65 -23.75 -7.94 9.02
CA ASP A 65 -22.40 -7.43 8.70
C ASP A 65 -21.82 -8.13 7.47
N ARG A 66 -22.02 -9.45 7.37
CA ARG A 66 -21.59 -10.24 6.22
C ARG A 66 -22.39 -9.91 4.96
N ALA A 67 -23.70 -9.74 5.12
CA ALA A 67 -24.58 -9.33 4.02
C ALA A 67 -24.19 -7.93 3.51
N LEU A 68 -23.80 -7.00 4.39
CA LEU A 68 -23.37 -5.65 4.01
C LEU A 68 -22.06 -5.67 3.21
N VAL A 69 -21.11 -6.54 3.55
CA VAL A 69 -19.90 -6.75 2.76
C VAL A 69 -20.27 -7.30 1.38
N ALA A 70 -21.09 -8.32 1.29
CA ALA A 70 -21.53 -8.90 0.02
C ALA A 70 -22.25 -7.87 -0.86
N ASP A 71 -23.14 -7.06 -0.26
CA ASP A 71 -23.85 -5.97 -0.96
C ASP A 71 -22.89 -4.88 -1.46
N TRP A 72 -21.83 -4.58 -0.71
CA TRP A 72 -20.75 -3.66 -1.17
C TRP A 72 -20.10 -4.18 -2.45
N TYR A 73 -19.70 -5.45 -2.51
CA TYR A 73 -19.11 -6.05 -3.71
C TYR A 73 -20.05 -6.00 -4.91
N ARG A 74 -21.34 -6.31 -4.70
CA ARG A 74 -22.36 -6.21 -5.75
C ARG A 74 -22.49 -4.79 -6.27
N ARG A 75 -22.58 -3.79 -5.38
CA ARG A 75 -22.76 -2.38 -5.77
C ARG A 75 -21.51 -1.75 -6.37
N ARG A 76 -20.33 -2.07 -5.83
CA ARG A 76 -19.09 -1.38 -6.19
C ARG A 76 -18.30 -2.10 -7.28
N HIS A 77 -18.30 -3.41 -7.27
CA HIS A 77 -17.52 -4.25 -8.19
C HIS A 77 -18.38 -5.02 -9.19
N GLY A 78 -19.71 -4.98 -9.09
CA GLY A 78 -20.62 -5.77 -9.94
C GLY A 78 -20.49 -7.27 -9.74
N VAL A 79 -20.02 -7.71 -8.57
CA VAL A 79 -19.67 -9.09 -8.26
C VAL A 79 -20.60 -9.64 -7.17
N GLU A 80 -21.19 -10.80 -7.42
CA GLU A 80 -21.96 -11.53 -6.41
C GLU A 80 -21.01 -12.32 -5.50
N VAL A 81 -21.09 -12.06 -4.20
CA VAL A 81 -20.32 -12.74 -3.14
C VAL A 81 -21.31 -13.45 -2.22
N ASP A 82 -21.08 -14.73 -1.96
CA ASP A 82 -21.86 -15.44 -0.94
C ASP A 82 -21.52 -14.89 0.46
N PRO A 83 -22.50 -14.36 1.22
CA PRO A 83 -22.25 -13.86 2.58
C PRO A 83 -21.61 -14.90 3.52
N ARG A 84 -21.78 -16.21 3.25
CA ARG A 84 -21.16 -17.30 4.02
C ARG A 84 -19.64 -17.38 3.83
N TRP A 85 -19.09 -16.78 2.76
CA TRP A 85 -17.63 -16.68 2.55
C TRP A 85 -16.98 -15.60 3.39
N VAL A 86 -17.78 -14.63 3.89
CA VAL A 86 -17.26 -13.46 4.60
C VAL A 86 -16.88 -13.84 6.04
N MET A 87 -15.60 -13.69 6.36
CA MET A 87 -15.07 -13.72 7.72
C MET A 87 -14.68 -12.31 8.14
N LEU A 88 -15.22 -11.84 9.25
CA LEU A 88 -14.93 -10.50 9.78
C LEU A 88 -13.70 -10.57 10.68
N LEU A 89 -12.63 -9.91 10.26
CA LEU A 89 -11.33 -9.93 10.92
C LEU A 89 -11.03 -8.55 11.51
N PRO A 90 -11.35 -8.30 12.77
CA PRO A 90 -11.18 -6.97 13.39
C PRO A 90 -9.71 -6.68 13.71
N PHE A 91 -8.84 -6.85 12.70
CA PHE A 91 -7.39 -6.69 12.80
C PHE A 91 -6.86 -5.84 11.64
N ALA A 92 -5.56 -5.53 11.69
CA ALA A 92 -4.85 -4.99 10.54
C ALA A 92 -4.61 -6.08 9.47
N PRO A 93 -4.48 -5.73 8.17
CA PRO A 93 -4.25 -6.70 7.09
C PRO A 93 -3.08 -7.66 7.35
N GLY A 94 -1.98 -7.18 7.90
CA GLY A 94 -0.83 -8.02 8.24
C GLY A 94 -1.15 -9.11 9.27
N THR A 95 -2.00 -8.81 10.26
CA THR A 95 -2.48 -9.82 11.22
C THR A 95 -3.40 -10.83 10.53
N ALA A 96 -4.29 -10.38 9.64
CA ALA A 96 -5.15 -11.26 8.88
C ALA A 96 -4.35 -12.24 8.00
N VAL A 97 -3.32 -11.76 7.29
CA VAL A 97 -2.38 -12.60 6.53
C VAL A 97 -1.70 -13.62 7.43
N ARG A 98 -1.26 -13.22 8.64
CA ARG A 98 -0.65 -14.16 9.60
C ARG A 98 -1.62 -15.24 10.03
N LEU A 99 -2.85 -14.92 10.34
CA LEU A 99 -3.86 -15.90 10.75
C LEU A 99 -4.22 -16.87 9.60
N LEU A 100 -4.35 -16.35 8.37
CA LEU A 100 -4.57 -17.17 7.18
C LEU A 100 -3.40 -18.13 6.93
N LEU A 101 -2.16 -17.67 7.10
CA LEU A 101 -0.97 -18.50 6.99
C LEU A 101 -1.00 -19.65 8.03
N GLU A 102 -1.34 -19.35 9.28
CA GLU A 102 -1.46 -20.40 10.31
C GLU A 102 -2.61 -21.38 10.01
N ALA A 103 -3.74 -20.90 9.50
CA ALA A 103 -4.87 -21.73 9.12
C ALA A 103 -4.59 -22.62 7.89
N ALA A 104 -3.66 -22.22 7.03
CA ALA A 104 -3.22 -22.98 5.86
C ALA A 104 -2.19 -24.07 6.18
N ARG A 105 -1.63 -24.12 7.38
CA ARG A 105 -0.63 -25.12 7.77
C ARG A 105 -1.21 -26.56 7.84
N PRO A 106 -0.37 -27.58 7.58
CA PRO A 106 1.01 -27.50 7.11
C PRO A 106 1.08 -27.06 5.63
N LEU A 107 2.03 -26.18 5.30
CA LEU A 107 2.24 -25.75 3.92
C LEU A 107 3.00 -26.83 3.14
N ALA A 108 2.51 -27.16 1.95
CA ALA A 108 3.14 -28.15 1.06
C ALA A 108 4.40 -27.61 0.35
N GLY A 109 4.70 -26.32 0.48
CA GLY A 109 5.86 -25.67 -0.12
C GLY A 109 6.10 -24.28 0.48
N PRO A 110 7.03 -23.49 -0.06
CA PRO A 110 7.35 -22.16 0.45
C PRO A 110 6.18 -21.18 0.27
N ALA A 111 6.21 -20.10 1.04
CA ALA A 111 5.44 -18.90 0.71
C ALA A 111 6.16 -18.13 -0.41
N VAL A 112 5.44 -17.81 -1.49
CA VAL A 112 5.98 -17.11 -2.65
C VAL A 112 5.29 -15.76 -2.78
N TYR A 113 6.05 -14.71 -3.01
CA TYR A 113 5.57 -13.38 -3.39
C TYR A 113 6.57 -12.71 -4.33
N THR A 114 6.08 -11.74 -5.09
CA THR A 114 6.93 -10.99 -6.02
C THR A 114 7.53 -9.75 -5.33
N THR A 115 8.65 -9.22 -5.87
CA THR A 115 9.27 -7.99 -5.38
C THR A 115 9.52 -7.02 -6.55
N PRO A 116 9.39 -5.66 -6.36
CA PRO A 116 9.02 -5.01 -5.10
C PRO A 116 7.59 -5.38 -4.67
N GLU A 117 7.35 -5.52 -3.36
CA GLU A 117 6.05 -5.87 -2.79
C GLU A 117 5.92 -5.28 -1.38
N TRP A 118 4.73 -5.19 -0.86
CA TRP A 118 4.51 -4.76 0.51
C TRP A 118 5.32 -5.60 1.51
N GLY A 119 6.34 -4.99 2.13
CA GLY A 119 7.25 -5.68 3.05
C GLY A 119 6.59 -6.32 4.29
N GLY A 120 5.28 -6.15 4.44
CA GLY A 120 4.48 -6.88 5.45
C GLY A 120 4.46 -8.37 5.20
N PHE A 121 4.45 -8.82 3.94
CA PHE A 121 4.47 -10.25 3.61
C PHE A 121 5.76 -10.91 4.09
N ALA A 122 6.91 -10.32 3.79
CA ALA A 122 8.21 -10.79 4.27
C ALA A 122 8.24 -10.90 5.80
N ARG A 123 7.82 -9.84 6.50
CA ARG A 123 7.81 -9.81 7.98
C ARG A 123 6.89 -10.86 8.58
N VAL A 124 5.69 -11.05 8.01
CA VAL A 124 4.73 -12.05 8.50
C VAL A 124 5.26 -13.47 8.32
N CYS A 125 5.83 -13.79 7.15
CA CYS A 125 6.43 -15.09 6.87
C CYS A 125 7.63 -15.38 7.77
N ALA A 126 8.54 -14.41 7.93
CA ALA A 126 9.69 -14.52 8.82
C ALA A 126 9.27 -14.79 10.29
N ALA A 127 8.31 -13.99 10.79
CA ALA A 127 7.77 -14.17 12.14
C ALA A 127 7.04 -15.51 12.34
N ALA A 128 6.53 -16.11 11.26
CA ALA A 128 5.90 -17.41 11.25
C ALA A 128 6.89 -18.57 11.10
N GLY A 129 8.17 -18.29 10.84
CA GLY A 129 9.16 -19.34 10.54
C GLY A 129 8.85 -20.11 9.26
N VAL A 130 8.23 -19.45 8.26
CA VAL A 130 7.88 -20.06 6.98
C VAL A 130 8.98 -19.80 5.97
N ALA A 131 9.41 -20.84 5.26
CA ALA A 131 10.32 -20.69 4.14
C ALA A 131 9.69 -19.80 3.06
N THR A 132 10.43 -18.81 2.58
CA THR A 132 9.97 -17.87 1.57
C THR A 132 10.77 -17.98 0.28
N ARG A 133 10.13 -17.64 -0.83
CA ARG A 133 10.78 -17.42 -2.11
C ARG A 133 10.30 -16.10 -2.69
N GLU A 134 11.18 -15.12 -2.69
CA GLU A 134 10.97 -13.83 -3.33
C GLU A 134 11.33 -13.95 -4.82
N LEU A 135 10.45 -13.49 -5.69
CA LEU A 135 10.65 -13.50 -7.13
C LEU A 135 10.57 -12.08 -7.65
N PRO A 136 11.62 -11.56 -8.33
CA PRO A 136 11.53 -10.22 -8.89
C PRO A 136 10.46 -10.15 -9.97
N LEU A 137 9.68 -9.07 -9.99
CA LEU A 137 8.80 -8.75 -11.11
C LEU A 137 9.64 -8.56 -12.38
N LEU A 138 9.10 -8.98 -13.51
CA LEU A 138 9.73 -8.79 -14.81
C LEU A 138 9.56 -7.33 -15.25
N VAL A 139 10.67 -6.61 -15.41
CA VAL A 139 10.66 -5.25 -15.96
C VAL A 139 10.54 -5.34 -17.48
N THR A 140 9.50 -4.72 -18.04
CA THR A 140 9.17 -4.89 -19.46
C THR A 140 9.76 -3.80 -20.36
N GLY A 141 10.05 -2.62 -19.80
CA GLY A 141 10.37 -1.41 -20.55
C GLY A 141 9.15 -0.74 -21.21
N ASP A 142 7.96 -1.31 -21.08
CA ASP A 142 6.71 -0.72 -21.56
C ASP A 142 6.09 0.18 -20.44
N PRO A 143 5.98 1.49 -20.62
CA PRO A 143 5.39 2.38 -19.63
C PRO A 143 3.93 2.06 -19.28
N ALA A 144 3.20 1.42 -20.22
CA ALA A 144 1.81 1.02 -19.99
C ALA A 144 1.70 -0.23 -19.10
N ASP A 145 2.72 -1.11 -19.10
CA ASP A 145 2.78 -2.32 -18.28
C ASP A 145 4.22 -2.58 -17.81
N PRO A 146 4.78 -1.71 -16.95
CA PRO A 146 6.21 -1.73 -16.63
C PRO A 146 6.67 -2.96 -15.85
N TYR A 147 5.74 -3.69 -15.23
CA TYR A 147 6.05 -4.81 -14.37
C TYR A 147 5.10 -5.98 -14.60
N ARG A 148 5.61 -7.13 -15.03
CA ARG A 148 4.85 -8.39 -15.21
C ARG A 148 5.15 -9.42 -14.15
N LEU A 149 4.19 -10.31 -13.90
CA LEU A 149 4.35 -11.44 -12.99
C LEU A 149 5.22 -12.52 -13.63
N PRO A 150 6.20 -13.09 -12.88
CA PRO A 150 7.01 -14.21 -13.33
C PRO A 150 6.25 -15.54 -13.10
N LEU A 151 5.17 -15.76 -13.86
CA LEU A 151 4.22 -16.87 -13.61
C LEU A 151 4.87 -18.25 -13.73
N ALA A 152 5.83 -18.42 -14.65
CA ALA A 152 6.56 -19.67 -14.82
C ALA A 152 7.42 -19.98 -13.59
N GLU A 153 8.09 -18.99 -13.04
CA GLU A 153 8.93 -19.09 -11.85
C GLU A 153 8.09 -19.34 -10.59
N VAL A 154 6.90 -18.71 -10.51
CA VAL A 154 5.93 -18.99 -9.43
C VAL A 154 5.52 -20.46 -9.48
N ALA A 155 5.12 -20.97 -10.63
CA ALA A 155 4.73 -22.38 -10.78
C ALA A 155 5.90 -23.34 -10.48
N ALA A 156 7.11 -23.03 -10.95
CA ALA A 156 8.31 -23.83 -10.70
C ALA A 156 8.70 -23.87 -9.22
N ALA A 157 8.33 -22.84 -8.45
CA ALA A 157 8.58 -22.78 -7.01
C ALA A 157 7.71 -23.76 -6.20
N ARG A 158 6.64 -24.34 -6.78
CA ARG A 158 5.67 -25.22 -6.11
C ARG A 158 5.20 -24.62 -4.78
N PRO A 159 4.56 -23.47 -4.78
CA PRO A 159 4.23 -22.75 -3.56
C PRO A 159 3.21 -23.51 -2.70
N GLY A 160 3.40 -23.51 -1.38
CA GLY A 160 2.34 -23.85 -0.43
C GLY A 160 1.42 -22.65 -0.16
N LEU A 161 1.92 -21.44 -0.42
CA LEU A 161 1.20 -20.18 -0.27
C LEU A 161 1.72 -19.16 -1.30
N VAL A 162 0.83 -18.49 -2.01
CA VAL A 162 1.14 -17.30 -2.81
C VAL A 162 0.51 -16.08 -2.16
N LEU A 163 1.30 -15.02 -1.95
CA LEU A 163 0.85 -13.73 -1.44
C LEU A 163 0.91 -12.70 -2.57
N LEU A 164 -0.20 -12.04 -2.85
CA LEU A 164 -0.35 -11.05 -3.91
C LEU A 164 -1.00 -9.80 -3.34
N SER A 165 -0.44 -8.60 -3.57
CA SER A 165 -1.22 -7.38 -3.45
C SER A 165 -1.82 -6.99 -4.81
N ASN A 166 -3.15 -6.78 -4.85
CA ASN A 166 -3.84 -6.38 -6.06
C ASN A 166 -5.04 -5.45 -5.76
N PRO A 167 -4.91 -4.15 -5.95
CA PRO A 167 -3.85 -3.40 -6.66
C PRO A 167 -2.49 -3.51 -5.98
N HIS A 168 -1.46 -3.50 -6.80
CA HIS A 168 -0.09 -3.76 -6.36
C HIS A 168 0.50 -2.58 -5.56
N ASN A 169 1.02 -2.86 -4.39
CA ASN A 169 1.78 -1.94 -3.58
C ASN A 169 3.28 -2.32 -3.65
N PRO A 170 4.16 -1.50 -4.30
CA PRO A 170 4.08 -0.04 -4.29
C PRO A 170 3.61 0.64 -5.60
N THR A 171 3.40 -0.05 -6.70
CA THR A 171 3.24 0.56 -8.02
C THR A 171 1.84 1.11 -8.33
N GLY A 172 0.82 0.72 -7.56
CA GLY A 172 -0.58 1.06 -7.83
C GLY A 172 -1.17 0.42 -9.09
N ARG A 173 -0.45 -0.53 -9.71
CA ARG A 173 -0.93 -1.26 -10.91
C ARG A 173 -1.94 -2.33 -10.52
N ILE A 174 -2.89 -2.57 -11.40
CA ILE A 174 -3.91 -3.61 -11.27
C ILE A 174 -3.48 -4.82 -12.09
N ARG A 175 -3.40 -6.00 -11.48
CA ARG A 175 -3.22 -7.27 -12.18
C ARG A 175 -4.52 -7.72 -12.80
N SER A 176 -4.46 -8.24 -13.99
CA SER A 176 -5.65 -8.66 -14.74
C SER A 176 -6.33 -9.89 -14.11
N ALA A 177 -7.59 -10.10 -14.46
CA ALA A 177 -8.31 -11.33 -14.09
C ALA A 177 -7.60 -12.60 -14.63
N ALA A 178 -6.91 -12.51 -15.76
CA ALA A 178 -6.12 -13.60 -16.32
C ALA A 178 -4.90 -13.91 -15.46
N ASP A 179 -4.18 -12.88 -14.99
CA ASP A 179 -3.04 -13.03 -14.07
C ASP A 179 -3.46 -13.68 -12.76
N VAL A 180 -4.58 -13.22 -12.17
CA VAL A 180 -5.10 -13.79 -10.91
C VAL A 180 -5.47 -15.25 -11.08
N ARG A 181 -6.14 -15.64 -12.20
CA ARG A 181 -6.43 -17.05 -12.49
C ARG A 181 -5.15 -17.88 -12.68
N ALA A 182 -4.17 -17.34 -13.39
CA ALA A 182 -2.90 -18.01 -13.60
C ALA A 182 -2.14 -18.22 -12.28
N LEU A 183 -2.11 -17.22 -11.40
CA LEU A 183 -1.53 -17.37 -10.06
C LEU A 183 -2.28 -18.40 -9.20
N ALA A 184 -3.62 -18.40 -9.24
CA ALA A 184 -4.42 -19.39 -8.52
C ALA A 184 -4.12 -20.83 -8.99
N ALA A 185 -3.96 -21.02 -10.30
CA ALA A 185 -3.56 -22.31 -10.87
C ALA A 185 -2.12 -22.70 -10.49
N ALA A 186 -1.19 -21.75 -10.53
CA ALA A 186 0.20 -21.97 -10.13
C ALA A 186 0.36 -22.26 -8.62
N ALA A 187 -0.53 -21.70 -7.79
CA ALA A 187 -0.56 -21.95 -6.35
C ALA A 187 -1.11 -23.34 -5.99
N ALA A 188 -1.97 -23.92 -6.82
CA ALA A 188 -2.65 -25.18 -6.50
C ALA A 188 -1.67 -26.34 -6.31
N PRO A 189 -1.86 -27.21 -5.27
CA PRO A 189 -2.95 -27.21 -4.28
C PRO A 189 -2.77 -26.23 -3.11
N GLY A 190 -1.70 -25.44 -3.09
CA GLY A 190 -1.46 -24.40 -2.09
C GLY A 190 -2.45 -23.23 -2.23
N LEU A 191 -2.39 -22.30 -1.29
CA LEU A 191 -3.31 -21.19 -1.14
C LEU A 191 -2.81 -19.94 -1.90
N LEU A 192 -3.70 -19.24 -2.62
CA LEU A 192 -3.51 -17.86 -3.06
C LEU A 192 -4.25 -16.91 -2.09
N VAL A 193 -3.53 -16.00 -1.47
CA VAL A 193 -4.11 -14.87 -0.73
C VAL A 193 -3.91 -13.59 -1.54
N SER A 194 -5.00 -13.02 -2.04
CA SER A 194 -5.03 -11.73 -2.73
C SER A 194 -5.37 -10.64 -1.73
N ASP A 195 -4.41 -9.79 -1.40
CA ASP A 195 -4.61 -8.59 -0.58
C ASP A 195 -5.14 -7.46 -1.46
N GLU A 196 -6.44 -7.21 -1.35
CA GLU A 196 -7.19 -6.25 -2.17
C GLU A 196 -7.56 -4.99 -1.37
N VAL A 197 -6.83 -4.64 -0.31
CA VAL A 197 -7.12 -3.47 0.55
C VAL A 197 -7.07 -2.12 -0.18
N HIS A 198 -6.50 -2.07 -1.38
CA HIS A 198 -6.55 -0.93 -2.28
C HIS A 198 -7.58 -1.09 -3.42
N GLY A 199 -8.33 -2.18 -3.47
CA GLY A 199 -9.23 -2.54 -4.58
C GLY A 199 -10.33 -1.51 -4.85
N ASP A 200 -10.93 -0.95 -3.80
CA ASP A 200 -11.95 0.09 -3.94
C ASP A 200 -11.40 1.45 -4.43
N LEU A 201 -10.08 1.60 -4.45
CA LEU A 201 -9.40 2.85 -4.84
C LEU A 201 -8.99 2.87 -6.32
N ARG A 202 -9.61 2.02 -7.16
CA ARG A 202 -9.44 2.09 -8.62
C ARG A 202 -9.80 3.47 -9.12
N HIS A 203 -8.90 4.09 -9.87
CA HIS A 203 -9.13 5.40 -10.44
C HIS A 203 -10.18 5.35 -11.54
N PRO A 204 -11.11 6.31 -11.65
CA PRO A 204 -12.18 6.30 -12.66
C PRO A 204 -11.68 6.28 -14.11
N ASP A 205 -10.49 6.83 -14.37
CA ASP A 205 -9.82 6.88 -15.66
C ASP A 205 -8.84 5.73 -15.91
N ALA A 206 -8.81 4.71 -15.03
CA ALA A 206 -7.95 3.55 -15.21
C ALA A 206 -8.44 2.68 -16.38
N ASP A 207 -7.51 2.24 -17.20
CA ASP A 207 -7.71 1.34 -18.34
C ASP A 207 -7.83 -0.15 -17.96
N ALA A 208 -7.76 -0.46 -16.66
CA ALA A 208 -7.90 -1.80 -16.11
C ALA A 208 -9.06 -1.89 -15.12
N GLU A 209 -9.78 -3.00 -15.14
CA GLU A 209 -10.77 -3.33 -14.12
C GLU A 209 -10.11 -4.04 -12.94
N GLN A 210 -10.58 -3.73 -11.71
CA GLN A 210 -10.12 -4.42 -10.50
C GLN A 210 -10.81 -5.79 -10.39
N PRO A 211 -10.08 -6.90 -10.57
CA PRO A 211 -10.67 -8.21 -10.36
C PRO A 211 -10.78 -8.49 -8.85
N VAL A 212 -11.87 -9.12 -8.46
CA VAL A 212 -12.02 -9.73 -7.13
C VAL A 212 -11.60 -11.18 -7.25
N ALA A 213 -10.52 -11.58 -6.58
CA ALA A 213 -9.85 -12.85 -6.83
C ALA A 213 -10.78 -14.06 -6.67
N VAL A 214 -11.58 -14.13 -5.60
CA VAL A 214 -12.54 -15.23 -5.42
C VAL A 214 -13.60 -15.29 -6.51
N ALA A 215 -14.01 -14.15 -7.07
CA ALA A 215 -15.02 -14.10 -8.11
C ALA A 215 -14.45 -14.52 -9.46
N VAL A 216 -13.29 -13.98 -9.87
CA VAL A 216 -12.68 -14.33 -11.17
C VAL A 216 -12.18 -15.76 -11.24
N THR A 217 -12.04 -16.43 -10.08
CA THR A 217 -11.69 -17.85 -9.99
C THR A 217 -12.91 -18.75 -9.75
N GLY A 218 -14.14 -18.20 -9.79
CA GLY A 218 -15.37 -18.98 -9.62
C GLY A 218 -15.53 -19.57 -8.22
N GLY A 219 -15.00 -18.92 -7.18
CA GLY A 219 -15.05 -19.43 -5.81
C GLY A 219 -14.09 -20.59 -5.58
N ALA A 220 -12.95 -20.63 -6.27
CA ALA A 220 -11.96 -21.70 -6.08
C ALA A 220 -11.57 -21.84 -4.60
N PRO A 221 -11.53 -23.07 -4.05
CA PRO A 221 -11.33 -23.31 -2.62
C PRO A 221 -9.93 -22.89 -2.13
N ASN A 222 -8.98 -22.79 -3.04
CA ASN A 222 -7.61 -22.38 -2.75
C ASN A 222 -7.36 -20.88 -2.98
N VAL A 223 -8.40 -20.05 -3.02
CA VAL A 223 -8.27 -18.60 -3.22
C VAL A 223 -8.99 -17.84 -2.10
N VAL A 224 -8.30 -16.87 -1.55
CA VAL A 224 -8.83 -15.94 -0.54
C VAL A 224 -8.63 -14.51 -1.02
N THR A 225 -9.70 -13.72 -0.96
CA THR A 225 -9.61 -12.25 -1.08
C THR A 225 -9.60 -11.64 0.32
N LEU A 226 -8.58 -10.85 0.62
CA LEU A 226 -8.48 -10.05 1.85
C LEU A 226 -8.75 -8.58 1.51
N ASN A 227 -9.63 -7.92 2.26
CA ASN A 227 -9.91 -6.49 2.08
C ASN A 227 -10.14 -5.79 3.43
N SER A 228 -10.20 -4.46 3.42
CA SER A 228 -10.42 -3.63 4.60
C SER A 228 -10.96 -2.25 4.22
N VAL A 229 -11.90 -1.75 4.97
CA VAL A 229 -12.36 -0.35 4.83
C VAL A 229 -11.29 0.67 5.26
N GLY A 230 -10.21 0.21 5.88
CA GLY A 230 -9.14 1.06 6.43
C GLY A 230 -8.48 1.97 5.41
N LYS A 231 -8.11 1.42 4.23
CA LYS A 231 -7.47 2.18 3.14
C LYS A 231 -8.51 2.95 2.34
N THR A 232 -9.62 2.31 2.01
CA THR A 232 -10.69 2.90 1.21
C THR A 232 -11.25 4.17 1.85
N PHE A 233 -11.53 4.14 3.15
CA PHE A 233 -12.20 5.23 3.86
C PHE A 233 -11.32 5.99 4.86
N ASN A 234 -10.00 5.81 4.78
CA ASN A 234 -9.03 6.47 5.66
C ASN A 234 -9.28 6.24 7.16
N VAL A 235 -9.60 4.99 7.53
CA VAL A 235 -9.90 4.57 8.91
C VAL A 235 -8.98 3.44 9.39
N SER A 236 -7.73 3.40 8.91
CA SER A 236 -6.76 2.33 9.23
C SER A 236 -6.46 2.17 10.72
N GLY A 237 -6.69 3.21 11.54
CA GLY A 237 -6.60 3.14 13.00
C GLY A 237 -7.78 2.42 13.68
N LEU A 238 -8.82 2.05 12.92
CA LEU A 238 -9.99 1.28 13.35
C LEU A 238 -9.95 -0.09 12.67
N PRO A 239 -9.29 -1.09 13.28
CA PRO A 239 -9.07 -2.38 12.62
C PRO A 239 -10.38 -3.02 12.17
N SER A 240 -10.52 -3.30 10.88
CA SER A 240 -11.77 -3.71 10.23
C SER A 240 -11.51 -4.41 8.89
N CYS A 241 -10.62 -5.42 8.91
CA CYS A 241 -10.45 -6.29 7.75
C CYS A 241 -11.60 -7.29 7.66
N PHE A 242 -11.76 -7.86 6.48
CA PHE A 242 -12.56 -9.04 6.23
C PHE A 242 -11.89 -9.89 5.15
N ALA A 243 -12.14 -11.19 5.18
CA ALA A 243 -11.70 -12.12 4.15
C ALA A 243 -12.89 -12.79 3.50
N LEU A 244 -12.81 -12.98 2.19
CA LEU A 244 -13.72 -13.83 1.42
C LEU A 244 -13.03 -15.19 1.27
N VAL A 245 -13.55 -16.19 1.94
CA VAL A 245 -12.98 -17.55 2.03
C VAL A 245 -14.02 -18.57 1.54
N PRO A 246 -13.96 -19.02 0.28
CA PRO A 246 -14.95 -19.96 -0.28
C PRO A 246 -14.89 -21.34 0.40
N ASP A 247 -13.69 -21.85 0.74
CA ASP A 247 -13.51 -23.16 1.36
C ASP A 247 -14.04 -23.20 2.80
N PRO A 248 -15.06 -24.01 3.12
CA PRO A 248 -15.58 -24.12 4.48
C PRO A 248 -14.53 -24.66 5.47
N GLY A 249 -13.70 -25.64 5.03
CA GLY A 249 -12.67 -26.19 5.89
C GLY A 249 -11.60 -25.15 6.27
N LEU A 250 -11.22 -24.26 5.36
CA LEU A 250 -10.32 -23.16 5.68
C LEU A 250 -10.96 -22.16 6.64
N ARG A 251 -12.26 -21.84 6.49
CA ARG A 251 -13.00 -20.98 7.45
C ARG A 251 -12.99 -21.58 8.86
N GLU A 252 -13.25 -22.89 8.97
CA GLU A 252 -13.22 -23.59 10.28
C GLU A 252 -11.84 -23.56 10.90
N ARG A 253 -10.78 -23.84 10.12
CA ARG A 253 -9.40 -23.76 10.61
C ARG A 253 -9.02 -22.33 11.02
N LEU A 254 -9.41 -21.31 10.24
CA LEU A 254 -9.15 -19.91 10.55
C LEU A 254 -9.85 -19.50 11.85
N ALA A 255 -11.12 -19.89 12.04
CA ALA A 255 -11.84 -19.65 13.29
C ALA A 255 -11.17 -20.34 14.49
N ALA A 256 -10.70 -21.58 14.33
CA ALA A 256 -9.99 -22.30 15.37
C ALA A 256 -8.65 -21.63 15.73
N VAL A 257 -7.89 -21.17 14.73
CA VAL A 257 -6.65 -20.41 14.94
C VAL A 257 -6.93 -19.13 15.70
N MET A 258 -7.96 -18.37 15.30
CA MET A 258 -8.37 -17.15 16.00
C MET A 258 -8.72 -17.43 17.45
N ALA A 259 -9.54 -18.44 17.71
CA ALA A 259 -9.92 -18.85 19.08
C ALA A 259 -8.70 -19.25 19.93
N GLY A 260 -7.72 -19.94 19.32
CA GLY A 260 -6.46 -20.32 19.99
C GLY A 260 -5.62 -19.12 20.44
N PHE A 261 -5.75 -17.98 19.74
CA PHE A 261 -5.13 -16.70 20.15
C PHE A 261 -6.04 -15.82 21.03
N GLY A 262 -7.20 -16.31 21.44
CA GLY A 262 -8.18 -15.50 22.18
C GLY A 262 -8.83 -14.41 21.34
N LEU A 263 -8.84 -14.59 20.03
CA LEU A 263 -9.42 -13.68 19.05
C LEU A 263 -10.76 -14.22 18.57
N TRP A 264 -11.65 -13.32 18.15
CA TRP A 264 -12.94 -13.68 17.58
C TRP A 264 -13.36 -12.69 16.49
N GLU A 265 -14.36 -13.05 15.71
CA GLU A 265 -14.93 -12.14 14.72
C GLU A 265 -15.68 -10.99 15.40
N GLY A 266 -15.56 -9.80 14.82
CA GLY A 266 -16.21 -8.59 15.32
C GLY A 266 -15.31 -7.76 16.24
N GLY A 267 -15.10 -6.51 15.87
CA GLY A 267 -14.41 -5.49 16.66
C GLY A 267 -15.38 -4.36 16.98
N LEU A 268 -15.39 -3.84 18.21
CA LEU A 268 -16.41 -2.88 18.62
C LEU A 268 -16.44 -1.63 17.73
N LEU A 269 -15.39 -0.82 17.77
CA LEU A 269 -15.35 0.44 17.02
C LEU A 269 -15.02 0.23 15.54
N GLY A 270 -14.21 -0.80 15.23
CA GLY A 270 -13.92 -1.19 13.86
C GLY A 270 -15.17 -1.64 13.09
N ALA A 271 -16.05 -2.45 13.71
CA ALA A 271 -17.31 -2.86 13.10
C ALA A 271 -18.28 -1.68 12.89
N VAL A 272 -18.37 -0.76 13.87
CA VAL A 272 -19.18 0.46 13.70
C VAL A 272 -18.69 1.30 12.53
N ALA A 273 -17.37 1.48 12.41
CA ALA A 273 -16.77 2.20 11.28
C ALA A 273 -17.03 1.49 9.95
N GLN A 274 -16.87 0.16 9.90
CA GLN A 274 -17.11 -0.65 8.72
C GLN A 274 -18.58 -0.58 8.25
N ARG A 275 -19.52 -0.73 9.17
CA ARG A 275 -20.95 -0.60 8.86
C ARG A 275 -21.28 0.75 8.23
N ALA A 276 -20.87 1.84 8.89
CA ALA A 276 -21.13 3.19 8.38
C ALA A 276 -20.43 3.46 7.04
N ALA A 277 -19.17 3.02 6.88
CA ALA A 277 -18.40 3.19 5.65
C ALA A 277 -19.05 2.45 4.48
N LEU A 278 -19.39 1.17 4.64
CA LEU A 278 -19.99 0.36 3.57
C LEU A 278 -21.44 0.77 3.24
N ALA A 279 -22.22 1.21 4.24
CA ALA A 279 -23.59 1.65 4.02
C ALA A 279 -23.68 3.04 3.35
N GLU A 280 -22.87 4.00 3.79
CA GLU A 280 -23.06 5.42 3.48
C GLU A 280 -21.83 6.08 2.85
N GLY A 281 -20.68 5.41 2.83
CA GLY A 281 -19.40 6.01 2.38
C GLY A 281 -19.25 6.14 0.86
N GLY A 282 -20.16 5.59 0.05
CA GLY A 282 -20.04 5.59 -1.42
C GLY A 282 -19.83 6.99 -2.03
N PRO A 283 -20.68 7.98 -1.76
CA PRO A 283 -20.53 9.34 -2.32
C PRO A 283 -19.20 10.00 -1.92
N TRP A 284 -18.74 9.78 -0.67
CA TRP A 284 -17.43 10.27 -0.22
C TRP A 284 -16.28 9.60 -0.99
N LEU A 285 -16.38 8.30 -1.22
CA LEU A 285 -15.37 7.57 -2.00
C LEU A 285 -15.28 8.08 -3.43
N ASP A 286 -16.42 8.36 -4.08
CA ASP A 286 -16.43 8.92 -5.44
C ASP A 286 -15.76 10.30 -5.50
N ALA A 287 -16.02 11.16 -4.50
CA ALA A 287 -15.34 12.44 -4.35
C ALA A 287 -13.83 12.28 -4.09
N LEU A 288 -13.44 11.29 -3.25
CA LEU A 288 -12.04 10.95 -3.01
C LEU A 288 -11.35 10.53 -4.30
N LEU A 289 -11.93 9.63 -5.08
CA LEU A 289 -11.34 9.14 -6.32
C LEU A 289 -11.12 10.28 -7.33
N ALA A 290 -12.07 11.20 -7.45
CA ALA A 290 -11.91 12.40 -8.27
C ALA A 290 -10.77 13.30 -7.78
N HIS A 291 -10.57 13.41 -6.45
CA HIS A 291 -9.45 14.12 -5.85
C HIS A 291 -8.12 13.40 -6.13
N LEU A 292 -8.06 12.09 -5.97
CA LEU A 292 -6.85 11.28 -6.19
C LEU A 292 -6.37 11.34 -7.63
N VAL A 293 -7.28 11.34 -8.62
CA VAL A 293 -6.90 11.53 -10.03
C VAL A 293 -6.19 12.88 -10.21
N ARG A 294 -6.75 13.97 -9.67
CA ARG A 294 -6.11 15.30 -9.75
C ARG A 294 -4.76 15.34 -9.05
N ALA A 295 -4.66 14.73 -7.87
CA ALA A 295 -3.42 14.65 -7.10
C ALA A 295 -2.35 13.84 -7.82
N ARG A 296 -2.73 12.69 -8.42
CA ARG A 296 -1.86 11.85 -9.25
C ARG A 296 -1.30 12.63 -10.45
N GLU A 297 -2.17 13.34 -11.19
CA GLU A 297 -1.74 14.12 -12.35
C GLU A 297 -0.74 15.23 -11.96
N LEU A 298 -1.02 15.94 -10.86
CA LEU A 298 -0.08 16.93 -10.34
C LEU A 298 1.27 16.33 -9.98
N ALA A 299 1.27 15.18 -9.31
CA ALA A 299 2.51 14.51 -8.92
C ALA A 299 3.27 13.96 -10.13
N ALA A 300 2.57 13.29 -11.07
CA ALA A 300 3.18 12.75 -12.28
C ALA A 300 3.76 13.85 -13.18
N ALA A 301 3.05 14.96 -13.36
CA ALA A 301 3.54 16.09 -14.16
C ALA A 301 4.79 16.75 -13.53
N ALA A 302 4.84 16.86 -12.20
CA ALA A 302 5.97 17.47 -11.51
C ALA A 302 7.22 16.57 -11.48
N LEU A 303 7.05 15.25 -11.35
CA LEU A 303 8.14 14.29 -11.17
C LEU A 303 8.61 13.64 -12.48
N GLY A 304 7.82 13.77 -13.56
CA GLY A 304 8.21 13.36 -14.92
C GLY A 304 8.76 11.95 -15.00
N ASP A 305 9.94 11.80 -15.58
CA ASP A 305 10.60 10.52 -15.84
C ASP A 305 10.99 9.73 -14.57
N ALA A 306 10.95 10.38 -13.40
CA ALA A 306 11.14 9.65 -12.15
C ALA A 306 9.97 8.72 -11.81
N VAL A 307 8.82 8.86 -12.47
CA VAL A 307 7.65 8.00 -12.26
C VAL A 307 7.82 6.68 -12.99
N LEU A 308 8.15 5.61 -12.27
CA LEU A 308 8.38 4.27 -12.83
C LEU A 308 7.10 3.53 -13.23
N ALA A 309 5.97 3.87 -12.59
CA ALA A 309 4.67 3.28 -12.93
C ALA A 309 3.56 4.28 -12.62
N ARG A 310 2.69 4.53 -13.62
CA ARG A 310 1.47 5.32 -13.41
C ARG A 310 0.44 4.45 -12.69
N PRO A 311 -0.01 4.83 -11.47
CA PRO A 311 -0.94 4.01 -10.72
C PRO A 311 -2.35 4.04 -11.36
N GLN A 312 -2.96 2.87 -11.44
CA GLN A 312 -4.35 2.65 -11.87
C GLN A 312 -5.32 2.65 -10.68
N SER A 313 -4.75 2.47 -9.49
CA SER A 313 -5.47 2.43 -8.21
C SER A 313 -4.57 2.96 -7.09
N SER A 314 -5.14 3.09 -5.89
CA SER A 314 -4.41 3.53 -4.70
C SER A 314 -4.10 5.04 -4.74
N TYR A 315 -3.26 5.47 -3.83
CA TYR A 315 -2.72 6.83 -3.70
C TYR A 315 -1.20 6.82 -3.55
N LEU A 316 -0.56 5.81 -4.14
CA LEU A 316 0.86 5.55 -4.04
C LEU A 316 1.50 5.71 -5.43
N LEU A 317 2.64 6.39 -5.49
CA LEU A 317 3.44 6.59 -6.68
C LEU A 317 4.81 5.96 -6.47
N TRP A 318 5.25 5.14 -7.41
CA TRP A 318 6.53 4.47 -7.38
C TRP A 318 7.54 5.21 -8.24
N LEU A 319 8.67 5.60 -7.64
CA LEU A 319 9.63 6.54 -8.20
C LEU A 319 11.03 5.94 -8.29
N ASP A 320 11.76 6.32 -9.34
CA ASP A 320 13.21 6.17 -9.41
C ASP A 320 13.89 7.21 -8.50
N GLY A 321 14.71 6.77 -7.58
CA GLY A 321 15.49 7.62 -6.69
C GLY A 321 16.73 8.21 -7.34
N ALA A 322 17.20 7.70 -8.49
CA ALA A 322 18.47 8.11 -9.10
C ALA A 322 18.56 9.62 -9.37
N GLY A 323 17.45 10.23 -9.83
CA GLY A 323 17.37 11.68 -10.08
C GLY A 323 16.94 12.52 -8.88
N LEU A 324 16.23 11.90 -7.93
CA LEU A 324 15.65 12.60 -6.77
C LEU A 324 16.61 12.61 -5.56
N GLY A 325 17.28 11.51 -5.30
CA GLY A 325 18.10 11.27 -4.13
C GLY A 325 17.51 10.20 -3.21
N THR A 326 18.23 9.90 -2.13
CA THR A 326 17.79 8.96 -1.10
C THR A 326 16.69 9.58 -0.21
N ARG A 327 15.96 8.72 0.51
CA ARG A 327 14.98 9.14 1.51
C ARG A 327 15.57 10.12 2.52
N GLU A 328 16.76 9.85 3.05
CA GLU A 328 17.45 10.66 4.04
C GLU A 328 17.84 12.04 3.49
N GLU A 329 18.31 12.08 2.25
CA GLU A 329 18.64 13.34 1.57
C GLU A 329 17.39 14.19 1.35
N LEU A 330 16.29 13.61 0.90
CA LEU A 330 15.02 14.33 0.69
C LEU A 330 14.43 14.83 2.01
N LEU A 331 14.53 14.01 3.07
CA LEU A 331 14.08 14.40 4.39
C LEU A 331 14.87 15.59 4.95
N THR A 332 16.18 15.63 4.68
CA THR A 332 17.09 16.68 5.20
C THR A 332 17.01 17.97 4.41
N ARG A 333 16.92 17.87 3.08
CA ARG A 333 17.00 19.05 2.19
C ARG A 333 15.65 19.62 1.83
N CYS A 334 14.66 18.74 1.61
CA CYS A 334 13.35 19.14 1.13
C CYS A 334 12.29 19.20 2.25
N ASP A 335 12.59 18.72 3.47
CA ASP A 335 11.61 18.51 4.54
C ASP A 335 10.40 17.66 4.08
N VAL A 336 10.65 16.69 3.18
CA VAL A 336 9.64 15.75 2.67
C VAL A 336 10.05 14.32 3.02
N GLU A 337 9.20 13.60 3.73
CA GLU A 337 9.43 12.18 4.09
C GLU A 337 8.74 11.28 3.08
N LEU A 338 9.51 10.43 2.39
CA LEU A 338 9.03 9.36 1.51
C LEU A 338 9.32 7.99 2.13
N ALA A 339 8.71 6.93 1.60
CA ALA A 339 9.12 5.58 1.97
C ALA A 339 10.33 5.15 1.13
N ASP A 340 11.27 4.45 1.78
CA ASP A 340 12.42 3.86 1.11
C ASP A 340 11.98 2.63 0.29
N GLY A 341 12.51 2.50 -0.92
CA GLY A 341 12.20 1.38 -1.79
C GLY A 341 12.70 0.05 -1.26
N SER A 342 13.75 0.03 -0.46
CA SER A 342 14.27 -1.19 0.19
C SER A 342 13.27 -1.82 1.17
N ASP A 343 12.31 -1.05 1.70
CA ASP A 343 11.20 -1.55 2.52
C ASP A 343 10.27 -2.52 1.75
N PHE A 344 10.41 -2.59 0.41
CA PHE A 344 9.62 -3.41 -0.52
C PHE A 344 10.38 -4.61 -1.09
N GLY A 345 11.51 -4.97 -0.50
CA GLY A 345 12.39 -6.04 -0.95
C GLY A 345 13.57 -5.55 -1.80
N ALA A 346 14.49 -6.45 -2.12
CA ALA A 346 15.74 -6.11 -2.81
C ALA A 346 15.54 -5.41 -4.16
N ALA A 347 14.50 -5.80 -4.91
CA ALA A 347 14.15 -5.19 -6.20
C ALA A 347 13.65 -3.74 -6.08
N GLY A 348 13.35 -3.27 -4.88
CA GLY A 348 12.98 -1.88 -4.60
C GLY A 348 14.15 -0.96 -4.25
N SER A 349 15.36 -1.50 -4.12
CA SER A 349 16.54 -0.71 -3.78
C SER A 349 16.79 0.41 -4.79
N GLY A 350 17.06 1.61 -4.31
CA GLY A 350 17.21 2.81 -5.15
C GLY A 350 15.91 3.47 -5.60
N CYS A 351 14.75 2.86 -5.31
CA CYS A 351 13.44 3.45 -5.56
C CYS A 351 12.89 4.17 -4.32
N LEU A 352 11.82 4.92 -4.53
CA LEU A 352 11.08 5.62 -3.48
C LEU A 352 9.57 5.43 -3.70
N ARG A 353 8.79 5.40 -2.60
CA ARG A 353 7.33 5.43 -2.71
C ARG A 353 6.78 6.72 -2.10
N LEU A 354 5.95 7.42 -2.88
CA LEU A 354 5.30 8.67 -2.51
C LEU A 354 3.80 8.43 -2.34
N ASN A 355 3.23 8.87 -1.22
CA ASN A 355 1.80 8.96 -0.97
C ASN A 355 1.31 10.35 -1.39
N PHE A 356 0.44 10.42 -2.41
CA PHE A 356 -0.10 11.68 -2.93
C PHE A 356 -1.48 12.05 -2.37
N ALA A 357 -2.04 11.28 -1.42
CA ALA A 357 -3.34 11.59 -0.81
C ALA A 357 -3.24 12.70 0.24
N LEU A 358 -2.98 13.90 -0.23
CA LEU A 358 -2.90 15.14 0.54
C LEU A 358 -3.88 16.18 -0.02
N PRO A 359 -4.23 17.25 0.73
CA PRO A 359 -4.80 18.45 0.16
C PRO A 359 -3.92 18.99 -0.97
N LEU A 360 -4.52 19.39 -2.11
CA LEU A 360 -3.77 19.70 -3.34
C LEU A 360 -2.74 20.82 -3.17
N ASP A 361 -3.01 21.80 -2.32
CA ASP A 361 -2.09 22.90 -2.03
C ASP A 361 -0.86 22.40 -1.24
N ARG A 362 -1.05 21.47 -0.31
CA ARG A 362 0.04 20.83 0.43
C ARG A 362 0.86 19.91 -0.48
N LEU A 363 0.18 19.18 -1.36
CA LEU A 363 0.85 18.36 -2.38
C LEU A 363 1.72 19.22 -3.29
N ARG A 364 1.19 20.37 -3.81
CA ARG A 364 1.99 21.30 -4.61
C ARG A 364 3.22 21.80 -3.86
N THR A 365 3.08 22.15 -2.58
CA THR A 365 4.22 22.58 -1.75
C THR A 365 5.30 21.49 -1.67
N ALA A 366 4.91 20.24 -1.45
CA ALA A 366 5.85 19.12 -1.39
C ALA A 366 6.54 18.89 -2.74
N LEU A 367 5.78 18.88 -3.83
CA LEU A 367 6.31 18.71 -5.19
C LEU A 367 7.29 19.82 -5.57
N THR A 368 6.98 21.08 -5.26
CA THR A 368 7.90 22.21 -5.48
C THR A 368 9.21 21.99 -4.74
N ARG A 369 9.18 21.58 -3.46
CA ARG A 369 10.39 21.28 -2.69
C ARG A 369 11.23 20.17 -3.32
N LEU A 370 10.59 19.08 -3.76
CA LEU A 370 11.26 17.94 -4.39
C LEU A 370 11.92 18.31 -5.72
N THR A 371 11.27 19.15 -6.56
CA THR A 371 11.74 19.48 -7.90
C THR A 371 12.73 20.65 -7.94
N CYS A 372 12.60 21.67 -7.10
CA CYS A 372 13.56 22.77 -7.03
C CYS A 372 14.97 22.26 -6.66
N GLU A 373 15.07 21.30 -5.75
CA GLU A 373 16.34 20.66 -5.36
C GLU A 373 16.89 19.70 -6.44
N GLY A 374 16.00 19.05 -7.20
CA GLY A 374 16.38 18.21 -8.35
C GLY A 374 17.01 19.02 -9.48
N ALA A 375 16.52 20.22 -9.75
CA ALA A 375 17.09 21.15 -10.74
C ALA A 375 18.51 21.61 -10.36
N VAL A 376 18.78 21.84 -9.06
CA VAL A 376 20.11 22.19 -8.56
C VAL A 376 21.10 21.05 -8.76
N ARG A 377 20.69 19.78 -8.58
CA ARG A 377 21.55 18.61 -8.85
C ARG A 377 21.89 18.44 -10.33
N ALA A 378 20.90 18.63 -11.20
CA ALA A 378 21.16 18.56 -12.64
C ALA A 378 22.17 19.63 -13.07
N ALA A 379 22.05 20.86 -12.55
CA ALA A 379 22.99 21.94 -12.83
C ALA A 379 24.39 21.67 -12.27
N SER A 380 24.52 21.08 -11.07
CA SER A 380 25.79 20.74 -10.46
C SER A 380 26.53 19.58 -11.15
N ARG A 381 25.81 18.65 -11.77
CA ARG A 381 26.41 17.55 -12.58
C ARG A 381 26.97 18.02 -13.92
N PHE A 382 26.51 19.18 -14.43
CA PHE A 382 26.99 19.79 -15.66
C PHE A 382 27.94 20.97 -15.42
N ALA A 383 28.29 21.31 -14.18
CA ALA A 383 29.37 22.26 -13.91
C ALA A 383 30.71 21.62 -14.30
N PRO A 384 31.49 22.22 -15.22
CA PRO A 384 32.80 21.67 -15.58
C PRO A 384 33.68 21.66 -14.34
N GLU A 385 34.36 20.51 -14.11
CA GLU A 385 35.43 20.43 -13.14
C GLU A 385 36.40 21.58 -13.43
N GLN A 386 36.55 22.49 -12.48
CA GLN A 386 37.58 23.50 -12.54
C GLN A 386 38.91 22.74 -12.42
N THR A 387 39.58 22.52 -13.56
CA THR A 387 40.95 22.09 -13.62
C THR A 387 41.75 23.14 -12.85
N GLU A 388 42.28 22.78 -11.71
CA GLU A 388 43.33 23.54 -11.03
C GLU A 388 44.50 23.70 -12.02
N GLN A 389 44.65 24.92 -12.54
CA GLN A 389 45.84 25.30 -13.29
C GLN A 389 46.98 25.32 -12.30
N GLU A 390 47.87 24.35 -12.39
CA GLU A 390 49.20 24.38 -11.81
C GLU A 390 49.90 25.66 -12.28
N GLN A 391 50.21 26.55 -11.37
CA GLN A 391 51.09 27.66 -11.61
C GLN A 391 52.53 27.13 -11.82
N PRO A 392 53.25 27.53 -12.89
CA PRO A 392 54.60 27.13 -13.09
C PRO A 392 55.52 27.73 -12.02
N GLY A 393 56.28 26.86 -11.39
CA GLY A 393 57.21 27.18 -10.31
C GLY A 393 58.24 28.24 -10.67
N SER A 394 58.37 29.22 -9.79
CA SER A 394 59.50 30.16 -9.79
C SER A 394 60.79 29.44 -9.34
N SER A 395 61.75 29.35 -10.25
CA SER A 395 63.13 28.96 -10.00
C SER A 395 63.74 29.82 -8.90
N ARG A 396 64.23 29.21 -7.82
CA ARG A 396 65.15 29.80 -6.90
C ARG A 396 66.54 29.15 -7.11
N GLU A 397 67.51 30.00 -7.51
CA GLU A 397 68.94 29.74 -7.54
C GLU A 397 69.49 29.35 -6.15
N PRO A 398 70.58 28.54 -6.11
CA PRO A 398 71.20 28.19 -4.86
C PRO A 398 72.19 29.31 -4.43
N ARG A 399 72.19 29.70 -3.17
CA ARG A 399 73.23 30.47 -2.54
C ARG A 399 74.09 29.53 -1.71
N ASP A 400 75.33 29.47 -2.15
CA ASP A 400 76.51 28.97 -1.40
C ASP A 400 76.75 29.78 -0.12
N GLY A 401 77.31 29.12 0.84
CA GLY A 401 78.22 29.83 1.77
C GLY A 401 78.05 29.49 3.24
N GLU A 402 78.98 28.66 3.69
CA GLU A 402 79.85 28.80 4.85
C GLU A 402 79.36 28.53 6.29
N THR A 403 79.95 27.46 6.81
CA THR A 403 80.73 27.34 8.08
C THR A 403 80.12 27.87 9.39
N ARG A 404 79.81 27.05 10.28
CA ARG A 404 80.51 26.60 11.51
C ARG A 404 79.67 25.63 12.31
#